data_d5947a6389f63da8aae46bf213e554dd
#
_entry.id   d5947a6389f63da8aae46bf213e554dd
#
_cell.length_a   1.000
_cell.length_b   1.000
_cell.length_c   1.000
_cell.angle_alpha   90.00
_cell.angle_beta   90.00
_cell.angle_gamma   90.00
#
_symmetry.space_group_name_H-M   'P 1'
#
loop_
_entity.id
_entity.type
_entity.pdbx_description
1 polymer ?
#
loop_
_entity_poly.entity_id
_entity_poly.type
_entity_poly.pdbx_seq_one_letter_code
_entity_poly.pdbx_strand_id
1 'polypeptide(L)'
;MCIRDRVYTVLALNLEGKKEVLGLYLSESEGANFWLSVLSDLQNRGVEDILIACVDGLTGFPEAINSIYPQTEVQLCVIHQIRNSIKYVASKHHKAFMADLKPVYRAVSKEAAETALDELEAKRGQQYPVVLQSWRRKRENLSAYFRYPANIRKVIYTTNAIESVHRKFRKLTKT
;
A
#
# COMPACT_ATOMS: atom_id res chain seq x y z
N MET A 1 30.63 -10.00 -1.23
CA MET A 1 29.85 -9.01 -2.04
C MET A 1 28.41 -9.12 -1.60
N CYS A 2 27.91 -8.22 -0.73
CA CYS A 2 26.49 -8.19 -0.37
C CYS A 2 25.74 -7.51 -1.50
N ILE A 3 25.09 -8.28 -2.36
CA ILE A 3 24.15 -7.75 -3.35
C ILE A 3 22.90 -7.34 -2.57
N ARG A 4 22.70 -6.02 -2.40
CA ARG A 4 21.52 -5.45 -1.76
C ARG A 4 20.44 -5.03 -2.78
N ASP A 5 20.57 -5.52 -4.02
CA ASP A 5 19.64 -5.18 -5.07
C ASP A 5 18.26 -5.75 -4.77
N ARG A 6 17.24 -4.89 -4.88
CA ARG A 6 15.86 -5.28 -4.73
C ARG A 6 15.19 -5.32 -6.09
N VAL A 7 14.37 -6.33 -6.31
CA VAL A 7 13.53 -6.45 -7.50
C VAL A 7 12.16 -5.88 -7.21
N TYR A 8 11.78 -4.87 -7.97
CA TYR A 8 10.46 -4.25 -7.90
C TYR A 8 9.62 -4.72 -9.08
N THR A 9 8.41 -5.17 -8.78
CA THR A 9 7.46 -5.63 -9.80
C THR A 9 6.33 -4.63 -9.92
N VAL A 10 6.10 -4.12 -11.11
CA VAL A 10 4.91 -3.33 -11.45
C VAL A 10 3.88 -4.24 -12.09
N LEU A 11 2.74 -4.38 -11.44
CA LEU A 11 1.60 -5.17 -11.89
C LEU A 11 0.43 -4.24 -12.17
N ALA A 12 -0.15 -4.35 -13.36
CA ALA A 12 -1.37 -3.64 -13.73
C ALA A 12 -2.58 -4.57 -13.84
N LEU A 13 -3.74 -3.96 -13.75
CA LEU A 13 -5.02 -4.53 -14.16
C LEU A 13 -5.55 -3.67 -15.30
N ASN A 14 -5.73 -4.26 -16.47
CA ASN A 14 -6.27 -3.54 -17.62
C ASN A 14 -7.81 -3.39 -17.51
N LEU A 15 -8.40 -2.63 -18.43
CA LEU A 15 -9.84 -2.37 -18.46
C LEU A 15 -10.69 -3.64 -18.66
N GLU A 16 -10.10 -4.71 -19.18
CA GLU A 16 -10.75 -6.02 -19.30
C GLU A 16 -10.65 -6.86 -18.03
N GLY A 17 -10.00 -6.35 -16.97
CA GLY A 17 -9.79 -7.06 -15.72
C GLY A 17 -8.65 -8.09 -15.75
N LYS A 18 -7.81 -8.09 -16.79
CA LYS A 18 -6.63 -8.97 -16.89
C LYS A 18 -5.43 -8.36 -16.19
N LYS A 19 -4.67 -9.21 -15.50
CA LYS A 19 -3.43 -8.83 -14.82
C LYS A 19 -2.25 -8.91 -15.79
N GLU A 20 -1.47 -7.85 -15.82
CA GLU A 20 -0.27 -7.72 -16.65
C GLU A 20 0.92 -7.26 -15.83
N VAL A 21 2.09 -7.88 -16.03
CA VAL A 21 3.34 -7.42 -15.45
C VAL A 21 3.90 -6.36 -16.39
N LEU A 22 3.85 -5.10 -15.98
CA LEU A 22 4.35 -3.98 -16.80
C LEU A 22 5.87 -3.86 -16.75
N GLY A 23 6.51 -4.32 -15.69
CA GLY A 23 7.97 -4.29 -15.60
C GLY A 23 8.53 -4.91 -14.34
N LEU A 24 9.82 -5.22 -14.43
CA LEU A 24 10.69 -5.63 -13.34
C LEU A 24 11.85 -4.63 -13.29
N TYR A 25 12.00 -3.95 -12.16
CA TYR A 25 13.01 -2.92 -11.97
C TYR A 25 13.97 -3.32 -10.86
N LEU A 26 15.23 -3.00 -11.03
CA LEU A 26 16.28 -3.28 -10.05
C LEU A 26 16.76 -1.96 -9.45
N SER A 27 16.88 -1.89 -8.13
CA SER A 27 17.47 -0.74 -7.46
C SER A 27 18.05 -1.12 -6.10
N GLU A 28 19.12 -0.45 -5.72
CA GLU A 28 19.71 -0.52 -4.38
C GLU A 28 18.91 0.33 -3.37
N SER A 29 18.18 1.35 -3.84
CA SER A 29 17.43 2.30 -3.00
C SER A 29 15.99 2.50 -3.45
N GLU A 30 15.08 2.66 -2.49
CA GLU A 30 13.65 2.93 -2.71
C GLU A 30 13.35 4.43 -2.52
N GLY A 31 14.06 5.31 -3.24
CA GLY A 31 13.84 6.75 -3.14
C GLY A 31 12.80 7.28 -4.15
N ALA A 32 12.35 8.51 -3.95
CA ALA A 32 11.42 9.19 -4.85
C ALA A 32 11.94 9.22 -6.30
N ASN A 33 13.24 9.42 -6.50
CA ASN A 33 13.87 9.44 -7.83
C ASN A 33 13.78 8.09 -8.56
N PHE A 34 13.91 6.98 -7.82
CA PHE A 34 13.71 5.65 -8.39
C PHE A 34 12.28 5.49 -8.91
N TRP A 35 11.29 5.87 -8.09
CA TRP A 35 9.89 5.76 -8.49
C TRP A 35 9.53 6.71 -9.62
N LEU A 36 10.12 7.92 -9.66
CA LEU A 36 9.98 8.82 -10.81
C LEU A 36 10.50 8.18 -12.09
N SER A 37 11.66 7.51 -12.05
CA SER A 37 12.21 6.84 -13.23
C SER A 37 11.34 5.68 -13.71
N VAL A 38 10.78 4.88 -12.78
CA VAL A 38 9.84 3.79 -13.09
C VAL A 38 8.57 4.34 -13.76
N LEU A 39 7.97 5.39 -13.20
CA LEU A 39 6.73 5.98 -13.72
C LEU A 39 6.97 6.66 -15.10
N SER A 40 8.12 7.33 -15.27
CA SER A 40 8.51 7.91 -16.55
C SER A 40 8.75 6.83 -17.63
N ASP A 41 9.35 5.69 -17.27
CA ASP A 41 9.48 4.56 -18.19
C ASP A 41 8.11 4.04 -18.64
N LEU A 42 7.16 3.88 -17.70
CA LEU A 42 5.80 3.47 -18.04
C LEU A 42 5.12 4.47 -18.98
N GLN A 43 5.26 5.77 -18.75
CA GLN A 43 4.71 6.82 -19.58
C GLN A 43 5.33 6.78 -20.98
N ASN A 44 6.66 6.65 -21.10
CA ASN A 44 7.37 6.52 -22.37
C ASN A 44 6.97 5.28 -23.16
N ARG A 45 6.52 4.23 -22.48
CA ARG A 45 6.00 2.98 -23.08
C ARG A 45 4.52 3.05 -23.44
N GLY A 46 3.87 4.21 -23.30
CA GLY A 46 2.49 4.44 -23.70
C GLY A 46 1.45 4.23 -22.63
N VAL A 47 1.83 4.16 -21.34
CA VAL A 47 0.85 4.23 -20.25
C VAL A 47 0.44 5.70 -20.09
N GLU A 48 -0.69 6.07 -20.68
CA GLU A 48 -1.18 7.46 -20.71
C GLU A 48 -1.86 7.86 -19.40
N ASP A 49 -2.56 6.92 -18.75
CA ASP A 49 -3.30 7.18 -17.52
C ASP A 49 -3.30 5.98 -16.57
N ILE A 50 -3.37 6.28 -15.27
CA ILE A 50 -3.52 5.30 -14.19
C ILE A 50 -4.66 5.76 -13.30
N LEU A 51 -5.78 5.06 -13.30
CA LEU A 51 -6.94 5.42 -12.49
C LEU A 51 -6.64 5.29 -10.99
N ILE A 52 -6.05 4.16 -10.58
CA ILE A 52 -5.76 3.85 -9.17
C ILE A 52 -4.38 3.21 -9.07
N ALA A 53 -3.52 3.77 -8.24
CA ALA A 53 -2.23 3.18 -7.88
C ALA A 53 -2.27 2.62 -6.45
N CYS A 54 -2.15 1.29 -6.33
CA CYS A 54 -2.08 0.61 -5.03
C CYS A 54 -0.63 0.41 -4.63
N VAL A 55 -0.17 1.12 -3.60
CA VAL A 55 1.25 1.17 -3.24
C VAL A 55 1.49 0.84 -1.77
N ASP A 56 2.68 0.35 -1.47
CA ASP A 56 3.15 0.27 -0.10
C ASP A 56 3.45 1.69 0.40
N GLY A 57 3.39 1.92 1.70
CA GLY A 57 3.55 3.26 2.27
C GLY A 57 5.00 3.76 2.24
N LEU A 58 5.67 3.66 1.09
CA LEU A 58 7.02 4.16 0.86
C LEU A 58 7.02 5.69 0.75
N THR A 59 7.97 6.32 1.41
CA THR A 59 8.10 7.78 1.41
C THR A 59 8.44 8.29 0.01
N GLY A 60 7.73 9.34 -0.45
CA GLY A 60 7.94 9.96 -1.75
C GLY A 60 7.27 9.24 -2.93
N PHE A 61 6.68 8.07 -2.72
CA PHE A 61 6.03 7.34 -3.83
C PHE A 61 4.68 7.98 -4.24
N PRO A 62 3.78 8.35 -3.32
CA PRO A 62 2.56 9.08 -3.69
C PRO A 62 2.85 10.39 -4.44
N GLU A 63 3.85 11.13 -4.00
CA GLU A 63 4.28 12.39 -4.63
C GLU A 63 4.85 12.14 -6.04
N ALA A 64 5.64 11.08 -6.22
CA ALA A 64 6.15 10.68 -7.53
C ALA A 64 5.01 10.31 -8.50
N ILE A 65 4.00 9.57 -8.04
CA ILE A 65 2.82 9.24 -8.84
C ILE A 65 2.10 10.53 -9.27
N ASN A 66 1.79 11.41 -8.33
CA ASN A 66 1.06 12.64 -8.62
C ASN A 66 1.82 13.60 -9.55
N SER A 67 3.15 13.53 -9.60
CA SER A 67 3.96 14.37 -10.50
C SER A 67 3.91 13.90 -11.97
N ILE A 68 3.78 12.59 -12.22
CA ILE A 68 3.72 12.02 -13.58
C ILE A 68 2.26 11.79 -14.02
N TYR A 69 1.43 11.31 -13.07
CA TYR A 69 0.01 11.00 -13.30
C TYR A 69 -0.86 11.76 -12.28
N PRO A 70 -1.11 13.05 -12.48
CA PRO A 70 -1.77 13.93 -11.48
C PRO A 70 -3.22 13.56 -11.18
N GLN A 71 -3.89 12.82 -12.07
CA GLN A 71 -5.26 12.36 -11.87
C GLN A 71 -5.35 11.01 -11.16
N THR A 72 -4.23 10.34 -10.92
CA THR A 72 -4.20 9.03 -10.28
C THR A 72 -4.62 9.11 -8.83
N GLU A 73 -5.60 8.30 -8.43
CA GLU A 73 -5.92 8.10 -7.02
C GLU A 73 -4.94 7.12 -6.38
N VAL A 74 -4.27 7.57 -5.32
CA VAL A 74 -3.29 6.75 -4.61
C VAL A 74 -3.96 6.04 -3.43
N GLN A 75 -3.99 4.70 -3.46
CA GLN A 75 -4.40 3.85 -2.35
C GLN A 75 -3.19 3.23 -1.66
N LEU A 76 -2.99 3.53 -0.40
CA LEU A 76 -1.99 2.86 0.42
C LEU A 76 -2.46 1.46 0.83
N CYS A 77 -1.56 0.49 0.77
CA CYS A 77 -1.86 -0.88 1.18
C CYS A 77 -2.17 -0.97 2.67
N VAL A 78 -3.42 -1.29 3.01
CA VAL A 78 -3.88 -1.41 4.41
C VAL A 78 -3.12 -2.52 5.14
N ILE A 79 -2.81 -3.64 4.48
CA ILE A 79 -2.07 -4.75 5.09
C ILE A 79 -0.65 -4.34 5.46
N HIS A 80 0.04 -3.56 4.60
CA HIS A 80 1.36 -3.01 4.94
C HIS A 80 1.30 -2.02 6.09
N GLN A 81 0.27 -1.18 6.16
CA GLN A 81 0.06 -0.26 7.29
C GLN A 81 -0.16 -1.04 8.60
N ILE A 82 -0.95 -2.12 8.58
CA ILE A 82 -1.14 -3.01 9.74
C ILE A 82 0.21 -3.65 10.15
N ARG A 83 0.95 -4.25 9.21
CA ARG A 83 2.26 -4.87 9.49
C ARG A 83 3.25 -3.86 10.08
N ASN A 84 3.27 -2.63 9.57
CA ASN A 84 4.12 -1.58 10.11
C ASN A 84 3.68 -1.15 11.50
N SER A 85 2.37 -1.09 11.78
CA SER A 85 1.84 -0.75 13.11
C SER A 85 2.29 -1.74 14.16
N ILE A 86 2.21 -3.04 13.87
CA ILE A 86 2.57 -4.12 14.80
C ILE A 86 4.04 -4.08 15.22
N LYS A 87 4.96 -3.54 14.39
CA LYS A 87 6.38 -3.38 14.75
C LYS A 87 6.61 -2.49 15.98
N TYR A 88 5.68 -1.57 16.26
CA TYR A 88 5.73 -0.63 17.39
C TYR A 88 4.91 -1.09 18.59
N VAL A 89 4.27 -2.27 18.51
CA VAL A 89 3.44 -2.84 19.57
C VAL A 89 4.20 -4.00 20.21
N ALA A 90 4.29 -4.03 21.53
CA ALA A 90 4.94 -5.13 22.23
C ALA A 90 4.21 -6.46 21.96
N SER A 91 4.94 -7.54 21.73
CA SER A 91 4.40 -8.84 21.28
C SER A 91 3.25 -9.38 22.16
N LYS A 92 3.36 -9.21 23.49
CA LYS A 92 2.30 -9.56 24.46
C LYS A 92 0.98 -8.82 24.24
N HIS A 93 0.99 -7.68 23.55
CA HIS A 93 -0.18 -6.85 23.28
C HIS A 93 -0.71 -6.99 21.84
N HIS A 94 -0.02 -7.72 20.93
CA HIS A 94 -0.40 -7.84 19.53
C HIS A 94 -1.85 -8.27 19.35
N LYS A 95 -2.30 -9.33 20.05
CA LYS A 95 -3.66 -9.86 19.93
C LYS A 95 -4.71 -8.82 20.31
N ALA A 96 -4.52 -8.13 21.43
CA ALA A 96 -5.44 -7.11 21.92
C ALA A 96 -5.45 -5.87 21.00
N PHE A 97 -4.26 -5.40 20.60
CA PHE A 97 -4.15 -4.27 19.69
C PHE A 97 -4.78 -4.55 18.31
N MET A 98 -4.58 -5.74 17.76
CA MET A 98 -5.20 -6.15 16.49
C MET A 98 -6.72 -6.26 16.58
N ALA A 99 -7.26 -6.68 17.71
CA ALA A 99 -8.71 -6.68 17.95
C ALA A 99 -9.27 -5.25 17.96
N ASP A 100 -8.58 -4.32 18.63
CA ASP A 100 -8.96 -2.91 18.71
C ASP A 100 -8.79 -2.17 17.36
N LEU A 101 -7.78 -2.52 16.56
CA LEU A 101 -7.54 -1.93 15.24
C LEU A 101 -8.51 -2.47 14.16
N LYS A 102 -9.04 -3.67 14.32
CA LYS A 102 -9.87 -4.34 13.32
C LYS A 102 -11.08 -3.52 12.84
N PRO A 103 -11.85 -2.81 13.70
CA PRO A 103 -12.95 -1.95 13.26
C PRO A 103 -12.52 -0.86 12.28
N VAL A 104 -11.32 -0.31 12.43
CA VAL A 104 -10.81 0.76 11.55
C VAL A 104 -10.68 0.28 10.10
N TYR A 105 -10.01 -0.85 9.87
CA TYR A 105 -9.73 -1.33 8.52
C TYR A 105 -10.80 -2.27 7.95
N ARG A 106 -11.80 -2.65 8.74
CA ARG A 106 -12.96 -3.43 8.29
C ARG A 106 -14.27 -2.63 8.27
N ALA A 107 -14.17 -1.32 8.43
CA ALA A 107 -15.32 -0.45 8.36
C ALA A 107 -16.05 -0.55 7.02
N VAL A 108 -17.34 -0.31 7.04
CA VAL A 108 -18.19 -0.34 5.84
C VAL A 108 -18.14 0.96 5.05
N SER A 109 -17.76 2.07 5.71
CA SER A 109 -17.64 3.40 5.12
C SER A 109 -16.44 4.16 5.70
N LYS A 110 -16.08 5.28 5.06
CA LYS A 110 -15.01 6.17 5.52
C LYS A 110 -15.34 6.75 6.89
N GLU A 111 -16.57 7.17 7.12
CA GLU A 111 -17.05 7.76 8.37
C GLU A 111 -16.97 6.75 9.51
N ALA A 112 -17.40 5.50 9.27
CA ALA A 112 -17.27 4.43 10.26
C ALA A 112 -15.80 4.11 10.58
N ALA A 113 -14.90 4.16 9.59
CA ALA A 113 -13.47 3.99 9.81
C ALA A 113 -12.86 5.12 10.65
N GLU A 114 -13.31 6.37 10.42
CA GLU A 114 -12.86 7.53 11.19
C GLU A 114 -13.33 7.44 12.66
N THR A 115 -14.60 7.12 12.90
CA THR A 115 -15.13 6.89 14.25
C THR A 115 -14.35 5.78 14.97
N ALA A 116 -14.10 4.66 14.30
CA ALA A 116 -13.32 3.57 14.89
C ALA A 116 -11.86 3.96 15.18
N LEU A 117 -11.29 4.86 14.38
CA LEU A 117 -9.95 5.39 14.62
C LEU A 117 -9.92 6.35 15.82
N ASP A 118 -10.97 7.16 16.03
CA ASP A 118 -11.13 8.02 17.20
C ASP A 118 -11.23 7.18 18.49
N GLU A 119 -12.03 6.12 18.47
CA GLU A 119 -12.16 5.17 19.57
C GLU A 119 -10.83 4.46 19.89
N LEU A 120 -10.10 4.03 18.84
CA LEU A 120 -8.79 3.42 19.01
C LEU A 120 -7.78 4.40 19.60
N GLU A 121 -7.82 5.66 19.18
CA GLU A 121 -6.94 6.71 19.71
C GLU A 121 -7.25 7.02 21.17
N ALA A 122 -8.52 7.15 21.54
CA ALA A 122 -8.94 7.32 22.93
C ALA A 122 -8.45 6.16 23.83
N LYS A 123 -8.49 4.93 23.30
CA LYS A 123 -8.13 3.73 24.04
C LYS A 123 -6.62 3.48 24.09
N ARG A 124 -5.89 3.75 23.02
CA ARG A 124 -4.49 3.34 22.80
C ARG A 124 -3.52 4.46 22.48
N GLY A 125 -4.00 5.69 22.30
CA GLY A 125 -3.19 6.83 21.86
C GLY A 125 -2.01 7.12 22.77
N GLN A 126 -2.18 7.05 24.08
CA GLN A 126 -1.08 7.26 25.03
C GLN A 126 -0.04 6.13 24.98
N GLN A 127 -0.47 4.89 24.73
CA GLN A 127 0.40 3.72 24.72
C GLN A 127 1.16 3.58 23.39
N TYR A 128 0.53 3.95 22.27
CA TYR A 128 1.09 3.78 20.92
C TYR A 128 0.93 5.04 20.05
N PRO A 129 1.43 6.20 20.48
CA PRO A 129 1.20 7.47 19.78
C PRO A 129 1.74 7.46 18.35
N VAL A 130 2.91 6.86 18.10
CA VAL A 130 3.52 6.76 16.78
C VAL A 130 2.64 6.02 15.78
N VAL A 131 1.99 4.93 16.24
CA VAL A 131 1.07 4.14 15.41
C VAL A 131 -0.14 4.97 15.03
N LEU A 132 -0.80 5.60 16.01
CA LEU A 132 -2.01 6.38 15.79
C LEU A 132 -1.74 7.59 14.89
N GLN A 133 -0.65 8.32 15.12
CA GLN A 133 -0.21 9.43 14.25
C GLN A 133 0.03 8.96 12.80
N SER A 134 0.62 7.78 12.62
CA SER A 134 0.83 7.21 11.28
C SER A 134 -0.51 6.93 10.57
N TRP A 135 -1.52 6.38 11.25
CA TRP A 135 -2.85 6.16 10.70
C TRP A 135 -3.54 7.48 10.36
N ARG A 136 -3.46 8.47 11.24
CA ARG A 136 -4.04 9.82 11.01
C ARG A 136 -3.43 10.50 9.80
N ARG A 137 -2.11 10.55 9.72
CA ARG A 137 -1.40 11.21 8.61
C ARG A 137 -1.71 10.58 7.26
N LYS A 138 -1.88 9.26 7.22
CA LYS A 138 -2.10 8.49 5.99
C LYS A 138 -3.57 8.22 5.68
N ARG A 139 -4.50 8.72 6.50
CA ARG A 139 -5.92 8.35 6.46
C ARG A 139 -6.55 8.54 5.08
N GLU A 140 -6.25 9.63 4.37
CA GLU A 140 -6.82 9.91 3.06
C GLU A 140 -6.47 8.80 2.05
N ASN A 141 -5.19 8.49 1.93
CA ASN A 141 -4.73 7.44 1.03
C ASN A 141 -5.08 6.02 1.51
N LEU A 142 -5.27 5.80 2.81
CA LEU A 142 -5.73 4.51 3.34
C LEU A 142 -7.23 4.30 3.13
N SER A 143 -8.01 5.38 2.96
CA SER A 143 -9.47 5.38 2.83
C SER A 143 -9.94 5.55 1.38
N ALA A 144 -9.06 5.73 0.41
CA ALA A 144 -9.41 5.96 -0.99
C ALA A 144 -10.32 4.86 -1.55
N TYR A 145 -10.09 3.60 -1.15
CA TYR A 145 -10.89 2.46 -1.61
C TYR A 145 -12.39 2.53 -1.25
N PHE A 146 -12.80 3.34 -0.25
CA PHE A 146 -14.22 3.49 0.09
C PHE A 146 -15.05 4.15 -1.01
N ARG A 147 -14.44 4.89 -1.93
CA ARG A 147 -15.10 5.52 -3.08
C ARG A 147 -15.57 4.53 -4.14
N TYR A 148 -15.10 3.29 -4.08
CA TYR A 148 -15.33 2.28 -5.12
C TYR A 148 -16.31 1.19 -4.67
N PRO A 149 -17.00 0.54 -5.64
CA PRO A 149 -17.88 -0.60 -5.37
C PRO A 149 -17.12 -1.79 -4.76
N ALA A 150 -17.84 -2.68 -4.09
CA ALA A 150 -17.26 -3.78 -3.31
C ALA A 150 -16.36 -4.74 -4.13
N ASN A 151 -16.64 -4.96 -5.41
CA ASN A 151 -15.82 -5.75 -6.33
C ASN A 151 -14.45 -5.09 -6.59
N ILE A 152 -14.43 -3.78 -6.81
CA ILE A 152 -13.19 -3.00 -7.00
C ILE A 152 -12.41 -2.92 -5.67
N ARG A 153 -13.09 -2.69 -4.54
CA ARG A 153 -12.44 -2.65 -3.21
C ARG A 153 -11.62 -3.90 -2.93
N LYS A 154 -12.11 -5.09 -3.31
CA LYS A 154 -11.38 -6.36 -3.12
C LYS A 154 -10.04 -6.40 -3.87
N VAL A 155 -9.95 -5.73 -5.00
CA VAL A 155 -8.74 -5.71 -5.82
C VAL A 155 -7.72 -4.72 -5.26
N ILE A 156 -8.16 -3.53 -4.85
CA ILE A 156 -7.28 -2.43 -4.44
C ILE A 156 -6.93 -2.42 -2.96
N TYR A 157 -7.68 -3.15 -2.13
CA TYR A 157 -7.48 -3.20 -0.69
C TYR A 157 -6.12 -3.78 -0.26
N THR A 158 -5.55 -4.67 -1.07
CA THR A 158 -4.30 -5.37 -0.75
C THR A 158 -3.38 -5.53 -1.95
N THR A 159 -2.08 -5.58 -1.70
CA THR A 159 -1.06 -5.95 -2.70
C THR A 159 -0.87 -7.47 -2.83
N ASN A 160 -1.82 -8.29 -2.41
CA ASN A 160 -1.75 -9.76 -2.46
C ASN A 160 -1.44 -10.31 -3.85
N ALA A 161 -1.85 -9.60 -4.91
CA ALA A 161 -1.55 -9.98 -6.28
C ALA A 161 -0.02 -9.95 -6.53
N ILE A 162 0.66 -8.91 -6.10
CA ILE A 162 2.13 -8.76 -6.19
C ILE A 162 2.83 -9.80 -5.30
N GLU A 163 2.34 -10.00 -4.05
CA GLU A 163 2.88 -11.04 -3.16
C GLU A 163 2.80 -12.44 -3.79
N SER A 164 1.72 -12.72 -4.54
CA SER A 164 1.54 -13.99 -5.28
C SER A 164 2.58 -14.13 -6.40
N VAL A 165 2.84 -13.08 -7.17
CA VAL A 165 3.89 -13.05 -8.21
C VAL A 165 5.27 -13.28 -7.59
N HIS A 166 5.61 -12.57 -6.53
CA HIS A 166 6.88 -12.74 -5.81
C HIS A 166 7.05 -14.14 -5.23
N ARG A 167 5.96 -14.80 -4.79
CA ARG A 167 6.00 -16.18 -4.32
C ARG A 167 6.35 -17.15 -5.43
N LYS A 168 5.82 -16.93 -6.65
CA LYS A 168 6.16 -17.73 -7.83
C LYS A 168 7.64 -17.56 -8.22
N PHE A 169 8.13 -16.32 -8.27
CA PHE A 169 9.55 -16.04 -8.53
C PHE A 169 10.46 -16.75 -7.51
N ARG A 170 10.16 -16.62 -6.22
CA ARG A 170 10.95 -17.30 -5.16
C ARG A 170 10.98 -18.82 -5.29
N LYS A 171 9.93 -19.45 -5.84
CA LYS A 171 9.93 -20.90 -6.10
C LYS A 171 10.86 -21.27 -7.25
N LEU A 172 10.96 -20.41 -8.27
CA LEU A 172 11.80 -20.64 -9.44
C LEU A 172 13.29 -20.37 -9.15
N THR A 173 13.59 -19.46 -8.21
CA THR A 173 14.96 -19.05 -7.87
C THR A 173 15.55 -19.79 -6.66
N LYS A 174 14.77 -20.65 -5.99
CA LYS A 174 15.28 -21.58 -4.98
C LYS A 174 15.80 -22.83 -5.68
N THR A 175 17.06 -22.81 -6.04
CA THR A 175 17.90 -23.99 -6.28
C THR A 175 18.50 -24.48 -4.97
#